data_230066cece1b9fbe267bf43f352d1bdc
#
_entry.id   230066cece1b9fbe267bf43f352d1bdc
#
_cell.length_a   1.000
_cell.length_b   1.000
_cell.length_c   1.000
_cell.angle_alpha   90.00
_cell.angle_beta   90.00
_cell.angle_gamma   90.00
#
_symmetry.space_group_name_H-M   'P 1'
#
loop_
_entity.id
_entity.type
_entity.pdbx_description
1 polymer ?
#
loop_
_entity_poly.entity_id
_entity_poly.type
_entity_poly.pdbx_seq_one_letter_code
_entity_poly.pdbx_strand_id
1 'polypeptide(L)'
;MFKEFHIHNGDANRTFYKNIKSILYEAVRNGEKRCKLYSCKAEIWEYNGIIALVSYSTPIAVYTPDNESLYDCLRIVFGYTATSSQHISKFSKWLAENNYPVKEFVRFRD
;
A
#
# COMPACT_ATOMS: atom_id res chain seq x y z
N MET A 1 -10.48 7.26 -8.13
CA MET A 1 -10.43 8.62 -7.54
C MET A 1 -9.25 8.73 -6.61
N PHE A 2 -8.56 9.84 -6.63
CA PHE A 2 -7.42 10.07 -5.74
C PHE A 2 -7.84 10.87 -4.52
N LYS A 3 -7.47 10.40 -3.32
CA LYS A 3 -7.73 11.10 -2.06
C LYS A 3 -6.44 11.18 -1.26
N GLU A 4 -6.25 12.31 -0.57
CA GLU A 4 -5.08 12.53 0.26
C GLU A 4 -5.51 12.87 1.68
N PHE A 5 -4.90 12.22 2.67
CA PHE A 5 -5.23 12.40 4.08
C PHE A 5 -3.98 12.79 4.85
N HIS A 6 -4.02 13.96 5.48
CA HIS A 6 -2.96 14.43 6.38
C HIS A 6 -3.24 13.91 7.77
N ILE A 7 -2.38 13.03 8.28
CA ILE A 7 -2.64 12.33 9.54
C ILE A 7 -2.62 13.25 10.76
N HIS A 8 -2.05 14.45 10.62
CA HIS A 8 -2.02 15.43 11.72
C HIS A 8 -3.21 16.41 11.69
N ASN A 9 -4.11 16.28 10.73
CA ASN A 9 -5.26 17.16 10.59
C ASN A 9 -6.48 16.71 11.38
N GLY A 10 -6.30 15.83 12.36
CA GLY A 10 -7.39 15.41 13.24
C GLY A 10 -7.30 13.94 13.63
N ASP A 11 -8.01 13.59 14.68
CA ASP A 11 -7.98 12.24 15.23
C ASP A 11 -8.60 11.22 14.28
N ALA A 12 -9.61 11.62 13.50
CA ALA A 12 -10.25 10.72 12.54
C ALA A 12 -9.25 10.26 11.46
N ASN A 13 -8.45 11.19 10.92
CA ASN A 13 -7.43 10.86 9.93
C ASN A 13 -6.33 9.97 10.51
N ARG A 14 -5.92 10.25 11.73
CA ARG A 14 -4.91 9.47 12.42
C ARG A 14 -5.40 8.04 12.69
N THR A 15 -6.62 7.89 13.14
CA THR A 15 -7.22 6.59 13.40
C THR A 15 -7.37 5.80 12.10
N PHE A 16 -7.81 6.44 11.04
CA PHE A 16 -7.92 5.81 9.73
C PHE A 16 -6.57 5.28 9.26
N TYR A 17 -5.51 6.09 9.35
CA TYR A 17 -4.17 5.66 8.98
C TYR A 17 -3.71 4.47 9.84
N LYS A 18 -3.92 4.51 11.16
CA LYS A 18 -3.52 3.42 12.05
C LYS A 18 -4.20 2.11 11.68
N ASN A 19 -5.47 2.16 11.31
CA ASN A 19 -6.21 0.97 10.89
C ASN A 19 -5.63 0.39 9.61
N ILE A 20 -5.32 1.23 8.64
CA ILE A 20 -4.73 0.78 7.37
C ILE A 20 -3.32 0.23 7.59
N LYS A 21 -2.53 0.88 8.44
CA LYS A 21 -1.19 0.41 8.79
C LYS A 21 -1.24 -0.97 9.44
N SER A 22 -2.21 -1.22 10.30
CA SER A 22 -2.41 -2.53 10.92
C SER A 22 -2.68 -3.60 9.88
N ILE A 23 -3.54 -3.31 8.91
CA ILE A 23 -3.84 -4.22 7.81
C ILE A 23 -2.57 -4.51 7.00
N LEU A 24 -1.81 -3.48 6.67
CA LEU A 24 -0.57 -3.62 5.91
C LEU A 24 0.44 -4.53 6.63
N TYR A 25 0.71 -4.26 7.90
CA TYR A 25 1.69 -5.04 8.65
C TYR A 25 1.21 -6.46 8.94
N GLU A 26 -0.10 -6.65 9.15
CA GLU A 26 -0.65 -8.00 9.31
C GLU A 26 -0.49 -8.81 8.04
N ALA A 27 -0.72 -8.21 6.88
CA ALA A 27 -0.58 -8.89 5.60
C ALA A 27 0.84 -9.37 5.34
N VAL A 28 1.84 -8.66 5.85
CA VAL A 28 3.25 -9.07 5.71
C VAL A 28 3.64 -10.04 6.81
N ARG A 29 3.19 -9.81 8.06
CA ARG A 29 3.55 -10.67 9.19
C ARG A 29 2.95 -12.07 9.07
N ASN A 30 1.68 -12.15 8.69
CA ASN A 30 0.93 -13.42 8.64
C ASN A 30 0.72 -13.95 7.23
N GLY A 31 1.08 -13.16 6.22
CA GLY A 31 0.90 -13.52 4.83
C GLY A 31 2.11 -14.20 4.23
N GLU A 32 2.06 -14.37 2.94
CA GLU A 32 3.10 -15.03 2.15
C GLU A 32 3.54 -14.13 1.00
N LYS A 33 4.83 -14.19 0.71
CA LYS A 33 5.37 -13.56 -0.47
C LYS A 33 4.82 -14.27 -1.70
N ARG A 34 4.14 -13.54 -2.56
CA ARG A 34 3.56 -14.07 -3.78
C ARG A 34 4.52 -14.03 -4.95
N CYS A 35 5.19 -12.90 -5.14
CA CYS A 35 6.11 -12.70 -6.25
C CYS A 35 6.88 -11.40 -6.08
N LYS A 36 7.87 -11.18 -6.94
CA LYS A 36 8.49 -9.87 -7.09
C LYS A 36 7.58 -8.97 -7.91
N LEU A 37 7.68 -7.67 -7.67
CA LEU A 37 7.01 -6.67 -8.49
C LEU A 37 7.88 -6.42 -9.73
N TYR A 38 7.60 -7.15 -10.81
CA TYR A 38 8.42 -7.15 -12.03
C TYR A 38 9.89 -7.46 -11.69
N SER A 39 10.82 -6.68 -12.18
CA SER A 39 12.25 -6.89 -11.94
C SER A 39 12.84 -5.91 -10.93
N CYS A 40 12.00 -5.20 -10.18
CA CYS A 40 12.49 -4.20 -9.24
C CYS A 40 12.68 -4.76 -7.83
N LYS A 41 13.20 -3.92 -6.93
CA LYS A 41 13.48 -4.27 -5.54
C LYS A 41 12.25 -4.14 -4.66
N ALA A 42 11.14 -4.69 -5.14
CA ALA A 42 9.87 -4.70 -4.42
C ALA A 42 9.20 -6.05 -4.55
N GLU A 43 8.38 -6.40 -3.57
CA GLU A 43 7.72 -7.69 -3.47
C GLU A 43 6.24 -7.52 -3.22
N ILE A 44 5.46 -8.47 -3.75
CA ILE A 44 4.02 -8.56 -3.53
C ILE A 44 3.77 -9.64 -2.49
N TRP A 45 3.05 -9.29 -1.43
CA TRP A 45 2.65 -10.20 -0.38
C TRP A 45 1.14 -10.29 -0.31
N GLU A 46 0.62 -11.42 0.14
CA GLU A 46 -0.82 -11.66 0.20
C GLU A 46 -1.22 -12.34 1.51
N TYR A 47 -2.33 -11.87 2.08
CA TYR A 47 -2.94 -12.47 3.26
C TYR A 47 -4.45 -12.27 3.18
N ASN A 48 -5.22 -13.39 3.11
CA ASN A 48 -6.68 -13.36 3.05
C ASN A 48 -7.24 -12.41 1.97
N GLY A 49 -6.61 -12.38 0.82
CA GLY A 49 -7.03 -11.51 -0.29
C GLY A 49 -6.48 -10.08 -0.21
N ILE A 50 -5.91 -9.68 0.92
CA ILE A 50 -5.23 -8.39 1.05
C ILE A 50 -3.88 -8.47 0.36
N ILE A 51 -3.55 -7.50 -0.48
CA ILE A 51 -2.31 -7.48 -1.25
C ILE A 51 -1.42 -6.35 -0.71
N ALA A 52 -0.21 -6.69 -0.27
CA ALA A 52 0.72 -5.71 0.28
C ALA A 52 1.94 -5.53 -0.61
N LEU A 53 2.47 -4.32 -0.65
CA LEU A 53 3.70 -3.98 -1.36
C LEU A 53 4.82 -3.74 -0.35
N VAL A 54 5.91 -4.48 -0.50
CA VAL A 54 7.11 -4.33 0.31
C VAL A 54 8.23 -3.82 -0.58
N SER A 55 8.75 -2.63 -0.29
CA SER A 55 9.83 -1.99 -1.04
C SER A 55 11.11 -1.99 -0.21
N TYR A 56 12.16 -2.65 -0.69
CA TYR A 56 13.42 -2.78 0.05
C TYR A 56 13.23 -3.26 1.48
N SER A 57 12.36 -4.24 1.69
CA SER A 57 12.04 -4.81 3.00
C SER A 57 11.15 -3.95 3.89
N THR A 58 10.62 -2.83 3.39
CA THR A 58 9.69 -1.98 4.13
C THR A 58 8.30 -2.05 3.51
N PRO A 59 7.27 -2.46 4.29
CA PRO A 59 5.89 -2.42 3.80
C PRO A 59 5.46 -0.97 3.59
N ILE A 60 5.01 -0.62 2.39
CA ILE A 60 4.71 0.78 2.04
C ILE A 60 3.30 1.01 1.49
N ALA A 61 2.63 -0.03 1.00
CA ALA A 61 1.31 0.14 0.42
C ALA A 61 0.50 -1.14 0.57
N VAL A 62 -0.82 -1.01 0.57
CA VAL A 62 -1.73 -2.16 0.69
C VAL A 62 -2.97 -1.93 -0.17
N TYR A 63 -3.43 -3.00 -0.80
CA TYR A 63 -4.67 -3.02 -1.58
C TYR A 63 -5.70 -3.89 -0.86
N THR A 64 -6.91 -3.35 -0.69
CA THR A 64 -8.02 -4.08 -0.09
C THR A 64 -9.09 -4.32 -1.16
N PRO A 65 -9.36 -5.59 -1.54
CA PRO A 65 -10.31 -5.87 -2.61
C PRO A 65 -11.76 -5.56 -2.26
N ASP A 66 -12.11 -5.57 -0.98
CA ASP A 66 -13.49 -5.33 -0.55
C ASP A 66 -14.02 -3.97 -1.00
N ASN A 67 -13.21 -2.94 -0.94
CA ASN A 67 -13.57 -1.59 -1.38
C ASN A 67 -12.74 -1.13 -2.58
N GLU A 68 -11.95 -2.04 -3.16
CA GLU A 68 -11.13 -1.77 -4.34
C GLU A 68 -10.24 -0.53 -4.18
N SER A 69 -9.60 -0.43 -3.01
CA SER A 69 -8.79 0.73 -2.64
C SER A 69 -7.32 0.37 -2.51
N LEU A 70 -6.46 1.23 -3.05
CA LEU A 70 -5.01 1.16 -2.87
C LEU A 70 -4.61 2.26 -1.90
N TYR A 71 -3.94 1.89 -0.83
CA TYR A 71 -3.50 2.80 0.23
C TYR A 71 -1.98 2.97 0.17
N ASP A 72 -1.54 4.21 -0.04
CA ASP A 72 -0.13 4.59 -0.10
C ASP A 72 0.29 5.14 1.27
N CYS A 73 1.10 4.37 2.00
CA CYS A 73 1.61 4.73 3.32
C CYS A 73 3.09 5.16 3.27
N LEU A 74 3.67 5.27 2.07
CA LEU A 74 5.11 5.49 1.91
C LEU A 74 5.64 6.67 2.71
N ARG A 75 4.96 7.81 2.64
CA ARG A 75 5.45 9.05 3.23
C ARG A 75 5.48 9.03 4.74
N ILE A 76 4.64 8.17 5.35
CA ILE A 76 4.57 8.04 6.80
C ILE A 76 5.54 6.98 7.31
N VAL A 77 5.57 5.81 6.67
CA VAL A 77 6.34 4.67 7.20
C VAL A 77 7.82 4.71 6.82
N PHE A 78 8.16 5.39 5.75
CA PHE A 78 9.54 5.35 5.23
C PHE A 78 10.09 6.73 4.89
N GLY A 79 9.24 7.69 4.60
CA GLY A 79 9.64 8.93 3.97
C GLY A 79 9.65 8.78 2.45
N TYR A 80 9.63 9.89 1.74
CA TYR A 80 9.55 9.87 0.29
C TYR A 80 10.91 9.59 -0.34
N THR A 81 10.96 8.61 -1.24
CA THR A 81 12.05 8.46 -2.20
C THR A 81 11.45 8.26 -3.58
N ALA A 82 12.16 8.73 -4.61
CA ALA A 82 11.70 8.60 -5.99
C ALA A 82 11.53 7.12 -6.36
N THR A 83 12.47 6.26 -5.95
CA THR A 83 12.44 4.83 -6.25
C THR A 83 11.22 4.15 -5.63
N SER A 84 10.95 4.39 -4.34
CA SER A 84 9.81 3.77 -3.68
C SER A 84 8.49 4.30 -4.23
N SER A 85 8.44 5.57 -4.64
CA SER A 85 7.27 6.13 -5.31
C SER A 85 7.02 5.44 -6.65
N GLN A 86 8.07 5.13 -7.40
CA GLN A 86 7.95 4.35 -8.63
C GLN A 86 7.44 2.94 -8.37
N HIS A 87 7.83 2.33 -7.24
CA HIS A 87 7.31 1.02 -6.86
C HIS A 87 5.80 1.07 -6.64
N ILE A 88 5.28 2.14 -6.05
CA ILE A 88 3.83 2.31 -5.89
C ILE A 88 3.13 2.43 -7.24
N SER A 89 3.69 3.19 -8.17
CA SER A 89 3.12 3.30 -9.52
C SER A 89 3.11 1.95 -10.24
N LYS A 90 4.19 1.19 -10.13
CA LYS A 90 4.28 -0.15 -10.70
C LYS A 90 3.32 -1.11 -10.02
N PHE A 91 3.10 -0.96 -8.72
CA PHE A 91 2.12 -1.77 -7.99
C PHE A 91 0.71 -1.51 -8.49
N SER A 92 0.35 -0.25 -8.71
CA SER A 92 -0.94 0.10 -9.30
C SER A 92 -1.14 -0.57 -10.66
N LYS A 93 -0.10 -0.55 -11.50
CA LYS A 93 -0.13 -1.21 -12.80
C LYS A 93 -0.29 -2.73 -12.65
N TRP A 94 0.47 -3.34 -11.75
CA TRP A 94 0.42 -4.77 -11.50
C TRP A 94 -0.98 -5.20 -11.04
N LEU A 95 -1.60 -4.42 -10.16
CA LEU A 95 -2.96 -4.70 -9.69
C LEU A 95 -3.94 -4.71 -10.86
N ALA A 96 -3.86 -3.71 -11.74
CA ALA A 96 -4.73 -3.66 -12.90
C ALA A 96 -4.53 -4.86 -13.84
N GLU A 97 -3.28 -5.26 -14.05
CA GLU A 97 -2.94 -6.39 -14.92
C GLU A 97 -3.39 -7.74 -14.34
N ASN A 98 -3.56 -7.82 -13.03
CA ASN A 98 -3.92 -9.05 -12.34
C ASN A 98 -5.39 -9.07 -11.88
N ASN A 99 -6.22 -8.23 -12.48
CA ASN A 99 -7.67 -8.16 -12.23
C ASN A 99 -8.02 -7.71 -10.82
N TYR A 100 -7.23 -6.79 -10.27
CA TYR A 100 -7.52 -6.10 -9.01
C TYR A 100 -7.84 -4.64 -9.35
N PRO A 101 -9.09 -4.30 -9.65
CA PRO A 101 -9.42 -2.92 -10.02
C PRO A 101 -9.22 -1.97 -8.85
N VAL A 102 -8.63 -0.80 -9.14
CA VAL A 102 -8.41 0.24 -8.13
C VAL A 102 -9.39 1.37 -8.40
N LYS A 103 -10.43 1.47 -7.59
CA LYS A 103 -11.43 2.55 -7.68
C LYS A 103 -10.99 3.77 -6.90
N GLU A 104 -10.28 3.56 -5.79
CA GLU A 104 -9.78 4.63 -4.96
C GLU A 104 -8.29 4.48 -4.72
N PHE A 105 -7.55 5.56 -4.93
CA PHE A 105 -6.14 5.66 -4.55
C PHE A 105 -6.07 6.64 -3.37
N VAL A 106 -5.67 6.14 -2.21
CA VAL A 106 -5.61 6.93 -0.97
C VAL A 106 -4.16 7.08 -0.56
N ARG A 107 -3.72 8.33 -0.37
CA ARG A 107 -2.36 8.64 0.09
C ARG A 107 -2.40 9.25 1.47
N PHE A 108 -1.57 8.74 2.37
CA PHE A 108 -1.40 9.34 3.69
C PHE A 108 -0.16 10.22 3.72
N ARG A 109 -0.27 11.37 4.36
CA ARG A 109 0.81 12.35 4.49
C ARG A 109 0.88 12.87 5.93
N ASP A 110 2.03 13.46 6.24
CA ASP A 110 2.25 14.16 7.52
C ASP A 110 1.42 15.44 7.64
#